data_be15f06cfc25dd07cf3c8fd93f5b3750
#
_entry.id   be15f06cfc25dd07cf3c8fd93f5b3750
#
_cell.length_a   1.000
_cell.length_b   1.000
_cell.length_c   1.000
_cell.angle_alpha   90.00
_cell.angle_beta   90.00
_cell.angle_gamma   90.00
#
_symmetry.space_group_name_H-M   'P 1'
#
loop_
_entity.id
_entity.type
_entity.pdbx_description
1 polymer ?
#
loop_
_entity_poly.entity_id
_entity_poly.type
_entity_poly.pdbx_seq_one_letter_code
_entity_poly.pdbx_strand_id
1 'polypeptide(L)'
;MNELLDLYTAGPSLLRKAVAGMSHDQLVARPVPGKWSTLEVVCHLNDFEPVYSDRFRRVIALKTPLLMVADENEYMKFLNPQERDLNEELAMIEATRVATMRLLKTLPADAWDRFGIHSESGKKTLTDLLRSVANHIPGHIRFIEDKRKALGI
;
A
#
# COMPACT_ATOMS: atom_id res chain seq x y z
N MET A 1 -11.29 -4.21 15.16
CA MET A 1 -9.81 -4.12 15.07
C MET A 1 -9.19 -5.35 14.42
N ASN A 2 -9.49 -6.56 14.92
CA ASN A 2 -8.92 -7.81 14.36
C ASN A 2 -9.15 -7.95 12.86
N GLU A 3 -10.36 -7.70 12.37
CA GLU A 3 -10.67 -7.76 10.92
C GLU A 3 -9.76 -6.86 10.06
N LEU A 4 -9.43 -5.66 10.55
CA LEU A 4 -8.51 -4.76 9.82
C LEU A 4 -7.07 -5.29 9.82
N LEU A 5 -6.62 -5.87 10.94
CA LEU A 5 -5.30 -6.51 11.04
C LEU A 5 -5.21 -7.74 10.12
N ASP A 6 -6.28 -8.55 10.07
CA ASP A 6 -6.34 -9.71 9.20
C ASP A 6 -6.34 -9.30 7.73
N LEU A 7 -7.11 -8.29 7.36
CA LEU A 7 -7.13 -7.73 6.00
C LEU A 7 -5.76 -7.15 5.60
N TYR A 8 -5.11 -6.42 6.49
CA TYR A 8 -3.76 -5.90 6.27
C TYR A 8 -2.75 -7.02 6.04
N THR A 9 -2.83 -8.09 6.84
CA THR A 9 -1.96 -9.26 6.73
C THR A 9 -2.18 -10.04 5.43
N ALA A 10 -3.44 -10.18 4.98
CA ALA A 10 -3.78 -10.92 3.78
C ALA A 10 -3.37 -10.22 2.47
N GLY A 11 -3.21 -8.89 2.50
CA GLY A 11 -2.98 -8.07 1.31
C GLY A 11 -1.85 -8.54 0.39
N PRO A 12 -0.63 -8.85 0.86
CA PRO A 12 0.47 -9.31 0.00
C PRO A 12 0.12 -10.59 -0.77
N SER A 13 -0.52 -11.56 -0.12
CA SER A 13 -0.95 -12.80 -0.77
C SER A 13 -2.03 -12.55 -1.83
N LEU A 14 -2.97 -11.64 -1.57
CA LEU A 14 -3.98 -11.22 -2.54
C LEU A 14 -3.35 -10.55 -3.75
N LEU A 15 -2.38 -9.66 -3.53
CA LEU A 15 -1.67 -8.97 -4.61
C LEU A 15 -0.86 -9.94 -5.48
N ARG A 16 -0.11 -10.88 -4.87
CA ARG A 16 0.60 -11.93 -5.60
C ARG A 16 -0.34 -12.75 -6.49
N LYS A 17 -1.52 -13.11 -6.00
CA LYS A 17 -2.54 -13.82 -6.79
C LYS A 17 -3.04 -12.97 -7.95
N ALA A 18 -3.28 -11.68 -7.74
CA ALA A 18 -3.79 -10.78 -8.78
C ALA A 18 -2.84 -10.61 -9.96
N VAL A 19 -1.52 -10.66 -9.72
CA VAL A 19 -0.49 -10.51 -10.77
C VAL A 19 0.07 -11.84 -11.28
N ALA A 20 -0.36 -12.98 -10.71
CA ALA A 20 0.17 -14.29 -11.06
C ALA A 20 -0.02 -14.62 -12.55
N GLY A 21 1.04 -15.17 -13.16
CA GLY A 21 1.02 -15.62 -14.56
C GLY A 21 1.08 -14.50 -15.61
N MET A 22 1.19 -13.24 -15.21
CA MET A 22 1.40 -12.13 -16.16
C MET A 22 2.85 -12.10 -16.64
N SER A 23 3.04 -12.00 -17.97
CA SER A 23 4.36 -11.75 -18.55
C SER A 23 4.81 -10.31 -18.30
N HIS A 24 6.11 -10.04 -18.50
CA HIS A 24 6.64 -8.68 -18.39
C HIS A 24 5.88 -7.70 -19.31
N ASP A 25 5.66 -8.06 -20.55
CA ASP A 25 4.93 -7.22 -21.52
C ASP A 25 3.50 -6.92 -21.05
N GLN A 26 2.83 -7.88 -20.41
CA GLN A 26 1.50 -7.69 -19.85
C GLN A 26 1.52 -6.79 -18.60
N LEU A 27 2.59 -6.88 -17.79
CA LEU A 27 2.76 -6.06 -16.59
C LEU A 27 2.98 -4.58 -16.92
N VAL A 28 3.76 -4.28 -17.97
CA VAL A 28 4.07 -2.90 -18.37
C VAL A 28 3.04 -2.30 -19.32
N ALA A 29 2.16 -3.12 -19.91
CA ALA A 29 1.10 -2.65 -20.80
C ALA A 29 0.09 -1.75 -20.09
N ARG A 30 -0.43 -0.75 -20.82
CA ARG A 30 -1.51 0.14 -20.37
C ARG A 30 -2.77 -0.08 -21.22
N PRO A 31 -3.47 -1.23 -21.06
CA PRO A 31 -4.59 -1.60 -21.90
C PRO A 31 -5.85 -0.77 -21.67
N VAL A 32 -5.93 -0.06 -20.53
CA VAL A 32 -7.04 0.83 -20.19
C VAL A 32 -6.57 2.28 -20.37
N PRO A 33 -7.16 3.05 -21.29
CA PRO A 33 -6.73 4.42 -21.59
C PRO A 33 -6.69 5.31 -20.35
N GLY A 34 -5.60 6.06 -20.17
CA GLY A 34 -5.41 7.00 -19.04
C GLY A 34 -5.21 6.35 -17.68
N LYS A 35 -5.00 5.02 -17.61
CA LYS A 35 -4.71 4.30 -16.37
C LYS A 35 -3.28 3.76 -16.35
N TRP A 36 -2.73 3.63 -15.18
CA TRP A 36 -1.43 3.01 -14.93
C TRP A 36 -1.38 1.56 -15.44
N SER A 37 -0.18 1.06 -15.74
CA SER A 37 0.04 -0.37 -15.98
C SER A 37 -0.13 -1.18 -14.69
N THR A 38 -0.11 -2.51 -14.81
CA THR A 38 -0.13 -3.38 -13.61
C THR A 38 1.12 -3.20 -12.76
N LEU A 39 2.30 -3.10 -13.39
CA LEU A 39 3.56 -2.86 -12.67
C LEU A 39 3.55 -1.52 -11.93
N GLU A 40 3.07 -0.46 -12.56
CA GLU A 40 2.91 0.85 -11.92
C GLU A 40 2.00 0.80 -10.69
N VAL A 41 0.91 0.03 -10.75
CA VAL A 41 0.03 -0.17 -9.58
C VAL A 41 0.78 -0.88 -8.44
N VAL A 42 1.57 -1.91 -8.75
CA VAL A 42 2.37 -2.61 -7.72
C VAL A 42 3.43 -1.69 -7.12
N CYS A 43 4.13 -0.92 -7.94
CA CYS A 43 5.12 0.06 -7.48
C CYS A 43 4.48 1.12 -6.58
N HIS A 44 3.32 1.65 -6.95
CA HIS A 44 2.56 2.57 -6.11
C HIS A 44 2.25 1.96 -4.73
N LEU A 45 1.77 0.74 -4.70
CA LEU A 45 1.49 0.03 -3.44
C LEU A 45 2.75 -0.11 -2.60
N ASN A 46 3.90 -0.47 -3.22
CA ASN A 46 5.18 -0.57 -2.52
C ASN A 46 5.67 0.77 -1.98
N ASP A 47 5.61 1.83 -2.78
CA ASP A 47 6.08 3.17 -2.38
C ASP A 47 5.30 3.71 -1.16
N PHE A 48 4.02 3.34 -1.02
CA PHE A 48 3.18 3.79 0.09
C PHE A 48 3.28 2.92 1.35
N GLU A 49 3.73 1.67 1.28
CA GLU A 49 3.92 0.83 2.48
C GLU A 49 4.92 1.43 3.49
N PRO A 50 6.12 1.91 3.08
CA PRO A 50 7.03 2.61 3.98
C PRO A 50 6.45 3.90 4.56
N VAL A 51 5.67 4.65 3.78
CA VAL A 51 5.00 5.88 4.23
C VAL A 51 4.04 5.57 5.38
N TYR A 52 3.18 4.55 5.23
CA TYR A 52 2.29 4.12 6.31
C TYR A 52 3.05 3.55 7.50
N SER A 53 4.11 2.77 7.26
CA SER A 53 4.96 2.22 8.30
C SER A 53 5.65 3.31 9.14
N ASP A 54 6.14 4.38 8.51
CA ASP A 54 6.68 5.56 9.20
C ASP A 54 5.58 6.28 10.01
N ARG A 55 4.41 6.51 9.42
CA ARG A 55 3.27 7.15 10.10
C ARG A 55 2.85 6.39 11.34
N PHE A 56 2.76 5.06 11.30
CA PHE A 56 2.49 4.24 12.48
C PHE A 56 3.55 4.48 13.56
N ARG A 57 4.84 4.38 13.22
CA ARG A 57 5.94 4.57 14.16
C ARG A 57 5.89 5.96 14.81
N ARG A 58 5.66 7.00 14.02
CA ARG A 58 5.54 8.38 14.53
C ARG A 58 4.39 8.51 15.51
N VAL A 59 3.20 8.04 15.18
CA VAL A 59 2.01 8.16 16.04
C VAL A 59 2.17 7.33 17.32
N ILE A 60 2.83 6.17 17.24
CA ILE A 60 3.12 5.33 18.40
C ILE A 60 4.14 6.00 19.34
N ALA A 61 5.22 6.55 18.80
CA ALA A 61 6.36 7.00 19.58
C ALA A 61 6.28 8.47 20.02
N LEU A 62 5.63 9.32 19.24
CA LEU A 62 5.65 10.78 19.44
C LEU A 62 4.29 11.32 19.92
N LYS A 63 4.33 12.52 20.49
CA LYS A 63 3.11 13.24 20.89
C LYS A 63 2.61 14.09 19.72
N THR A 64 1.50 13.69 19.12
CA THR A 64 0.82 14.42 18.03
C THR A 64 1.76 14.80 16.86
N PRO A 65 2.42 13.83 16.21
CA PRO A 65 3.37 14.11 15.14
C PRO A 65 2.69 14.68 13.88
N LEU A 66 3.45 15.43 13.10
CA LEU A 66 3.07 15.80 11.75
C LEU A 66 3.30 14.60 10.81
N LEU A 67 2.31 14.31 9.97
CA LEU A 67 2.32 13.27 8.95
C LEU A 67 2.26 13.94 7.58
N MET A 68 3.39 13.94 6.88
CA MET A 68 3.48 14.60 5.57
C MET A 68 2.70 13.83 4.51
N VAL A 69 2.09 14.58 3.58
CA VAL A 69 1.51 14.02 2.35
C VAL A 69 2.60 13.36 1.52
N ALA A 70 2.25 12.27 0.85
CA ALA A 70 3.01 11.68 -0.23
C ALA A 70 2.15 11.79 -1.50
N ASP A 71 2.69 12.44 -2.54
CA ASP A 71 1.98 12.63 -3.81
C ASP A 71 2.24 11.44 -4.73
N GLU A 72 1.21 10.65 -4.98
CA GLU A 72 1.30 9.45 -5.81
C GLU A 72 1.66 9.74 -7.26
N ASN A 73 1.23 10.91 -7.79
CA ASN A 73 1.51 11.28 -9.17
C ASN A 73 2.98 11.67 -9.35
N GLU A 74 3.54 12.40 -8.38
CA GLU A 74 4.97 12.73 -8.38
C GLU A 74 5.83 11.46 -8.23
N TYR A 75 5.42 10.51 -7.38
CA TYR A 75 6.11 9.21 -7.26
C TYR A 75 6.08 8.44 -8.60
N MET A 76 4.91 8.32 -9.24
CA MET A 76 4.80 7.68 -10.55
C MET A 76 5.64 8.34 -11.62
N LYS A 77 5.79 9.65 -11.58
CA LYS A 77 6.53 10.44 -12.57
C LYS A 77 8.05 10.30 -12.42
N PHE A 78 8.55 10.25 -11.19
CA PHE A 78 9.98 10.42 -10.91
C PHE A 78 10.68 9.13 -10.42
N LEU A 79 9.96 8.08 -10.02
CA LEU A 79 10.56 6.88 -9.46
C LEU A 79 10.68 5.71 -10.46
N ASN A 80 10.53 5.97 -11.76
CA ASN A 80 10.72 4.99 -12.85
C ASN A 80 10.01 3.64 -12.63
N PRO A 81 8.69 3.61 -12.36
CA PRO A 81 8.00 2.39 -11.99
C PRO A 81 7.98 1.31 -13.08
N GLN A 82 8.16 1.68 -14.35
CA GLN A 82 8.18 0.74 -15.48
C GLN A 82 9.50 -0.06 -15.60
N GLU A 83 10.57 0.39 -14.92
CA GLU A 83 11.89 -0.25 -14.93
C GLU A 83 12.17 -1.11 -13.70
N ARG A 84 11.16 -1.26 -12.81
CA ARG A 84 11.32 -1.96 -11.53
C ARG A 84 10.97 -3.45 -11.66
N ASP A 85 11.55 -4.29 -10.82
CA ASP A 85 11.28 -5.73 -10.79
C ASP A 85 10.07 -6.07 -9.93
N LEU A 86 9.09 -6.77 -10.51
CA LEU A 86 7.86 -7.15 -9.83
C LEU A 86 8.10 -7.94 -8.54
N ASN A 87 9.08 -8.87 -8.55
CA ASN A 87 9.32 -9.73 -7.40
C ASN A 87 9.96 -8.99 -6.24
N GLU A 88 10.85 -8.04 -6.55
CA GLU A 88 11.45 -7.15 -5.55
C GLU A 88 10.37 -6.27 -4.91
N GLU A 89 9.48 -5.67 -5.71
CA GLU A 89 8.38 -4.87 -5.21
C GLU A 89 7.45 -5.66 -4.27
N LEU A 90 7.03 -6.83 -4.68
CA LEU A 90 6.18 -7.70 -3.87
C LEU A 90 6.87 -8.16 -2.59
N ALA A 91 8.18 -8.47 -2.64
CA ALA A 91 8.94 -8.86 -1.46
C ALA A 91 9.08 -7.71 -0.44
N MET A 92 9.27 -6.47 -0.92
CA MET A 92 9.34 -5.30 -0.05
C MET A 92 8.01 -4.98 0.62
N ILE A 93 6.88 -5.05 -0.10
CA ILE A 93 5.53 -4.93 0.48
C ILE A 93 5.35 -5.94 1.62
N GLU A 94 5.67 -7.21 1.35
CA GLU A 94 5.53 -8.31 2.30
C GLU A 94 6.39 -8.10 3.55
N ALA A 95 7.67 -7.78 3.38
CA ALA A 95 8.61 -7.54 4.48
C ALA A 95 8.18 -6.34 5.34
N THR A 96 7.74 -5.25 4.70
CA THR A 96 7.27 -4.05 5.40
C THR A 96 6.02 -4.34 6.22
N ARG A 97 5.06 -5.09 5.66
CA ARG A 97 3.83 -5.48 6.37
C ARG A 97 4.11 -6.43 7.54
N VAL A 98 4.98 -7.41 7.35
CA VAL A 98 5.39 -8.32 8.44
C VAL A 98 6.01 -7.53 9.60
N ALA A 99 6.93 -6.61 9.31
CA ALA A 99 7.58 -5.79 10.33
C ALA A 99 6.59 -4.84 11.04
N THR A 100 5.68 -4.21 10.27
CA THR A 100 4.66 -3.32 10.80
C THR A 100 3.64 -4.09 11.66
N MET A 101 3.17 -5.26 11.21
CA MET A 101 2.26 -6.11 11.98
C MET A 101 2.85 -6.58 13.31
N ARG A 102 4.16 -6.90 13.34
CA ARG A 102 4.82 -7.25 14.58
C ARG A 102 4.72 -6.12 15.61
N LEU A 103 4.87 -4.88 15.17
CA LEU A 103 4.73 -3.70 16.01
C LEU A 103 3.26 -3.49 16.44
N LEU A 104 2.32 -3.51 15.50
CA LEU A 104 0.90 -3.24 15.78
C LEU A 104 0.27 -4.24 16.75
N LYS A 105 0.70 -5.51 16.71
CA LYS A 105 0.22 -6.57 17.63
C LYS A 105 0.65 -6.37 19.09
N THR A 106 1.66 -5.54 19.35
CA THR A 106 2.10 -5.26 20.73
C THR A 106 1.36 -4.10 21.39
N LEU A 107 0.50 -3.42 20.63
CA LEU A 107 -0.16 -2.21 21.12
C LEU A 107 -1.31 -2.53 22.09
N PRO A 108 -1.40 -1.83 23.24
CA PRO A 108 -2.55 -1.90 24.10
C PRO A 108 -3.77 -1.25 23.45
N ALA A 109 -4.97 -1.58 23.93
CA ALA A 109 -6.23 -1.16 23.32
C ALA A 109 -6.39 0.37 23.20
N ASP A 110 -5.93 1.11 24.18
CA ASP A 110 -6.01 2.58 24.25
C ASP A 110 -5.02 3.27 23.28
N ALA A 111 -3.99 2.57 22.82
CA ALA A 111 -3.05 3.13 21.86
C ALA A 111 -3.71 3.44 20.50
N TRP A 112 -4.77 2.75 20.13
CA TRP A 112 -5.42 2.91 18.83
C TRP A 112 -6.10 4.27 18.62
N ASP A 113 -6.38 5.01 19.70
CA ASP A 113 -6.89 6.37 19.67
C ASP A 113 -5.80 7.43 19.56
N ARG A 114 -4.52 7.05 19.70
CA ARG A 114 -3.40 7.96 19.42
C ARG A 114 -3.46 8.45 17.98
N PHE A 115 -3.04 9.70 17.75
CA PHE A 115 -3.18 10.35 16.45
C PHE A 115 -1.99 11.23 16.09
N GLY A 116 -1.83 11.47 14.80
CA GLY A 116 -1.01 12.54 14.24
C GLY A 116 -1.85 13.52 13.41
N ILE A 117 -1.23 14.58 12.94
CA ILE A 117 -1.85 15.58 12.06
C ILE A 117 -1.29 15.41 10.66
N HIS A 118 -2.13 14.94 9.75
CA HIS A 118 -1.75 14.87 8.33
C HIS A 118 -1.81 16.25 7.70
N SER A 119 -0.79 16.61 6.92
CA SER A 119 -0.61 17.96 6.36
C SER A 119 -1.80 18.48 5.53
N GLU A 120 -2.59 17.58 4.95
CA GLU A 120 -3.76 17.94 4.14
C GLU A 120 -5.09 17.52 4.79
N SER A 121 -5.17 16.29 5.33
CA SER A 121 -6.43 15.72 5.78
C SER A 121 -6.65 15.80 7.31
N GLY A 122 -5.77 16.52 8.03
CA GLY A 122 -5.92 16.79 9.44
C GLY A 122 -5.70 15.59 10.36
N LYS A 123 -6.45 15.50 11.45
CA LYS A 123 -6.29 14.44 12.46
C LYS A 123 -6.49 13.04 11.85
N LYS A 124 -5.53 12.14 12.12
CA LYS A 124 -5.58 10.70 11.77
C LYS A 124 -5.16 9.87 12.96
N THR A 125 -6.07 9.02 13.44
CA THR A 125 -5.77 8.04 14.48
C THR A 125 -5.01 6.83 13.92
N LEU A 126 -4.41 5.99 14.80
CA LEU A 126 -3.83 4.71 14.37
C LEU A 126 -4.88 3.81 13.70
N THR A 127 -6.13 3.85 14.20
CA THR A 127 -7.25 3.13 13.57
C THR A 127 -7.54 3.64 12.16
N ASP A 128 -7.50 4.96 11.92
CA ASP A 128 -7.71 5.53 10.59
C ASP A 128 -6.59 5.17 9.63
N LEU A 129 -5.33 5.21 10.09
CA LEU A 129 -4.18 4.79 9.31
C LEU A 129 -4.27 3.31 8.94
N LEU A 130 -4.62 2.44 9.89
CA LEU A 130 -4.78 1.01 9.64
C LEU A 130 -5.93 0.75 8.65
N ARG A 131 -7.07 1.41 8.80
CA ARG A 131 -8.19 1.29 7.87
C ARG A 131 -7.80 1.68 6.46
N SER A 132 -7.07 2.77 6.29
CA SER A 132 -6.58 3.23 4.99
C SER A 132 -5.68 2.19 4.34
N VAL A 133 -4.61 1.76 5.03
CA VAL A 133 -3.61 0.86 4.44
C VAL A 133 -4.11 -0.58 4.28
N ALA A 134 -5.00 -1.06 5.15
CA ALA A 134 -5.61 -2.39 5.02
C ALA A 134 -6.46 -2.50 3.74
N ASN A 135 -7.18 -1.43 3.39
CA ASN A 135 -8.00 -1.37 2.18
C ASN A 135 -7.23 -0.96 0.92
N HIS A 136 -5.97 -0.54 1.02
CA HIS A 136 -5.18 -0.02 -0.09
C HIS A 136 -4.97 -1.08 -1.17
N ILE A 137 -4.41 -2.23 -0.82
CA ILE A 137 -4.22 -3.35 -1.78
C ILE A 137 -5.56 -3.86 -2.34
N PRO A 138 -6.58 -4.22 -1.54
CA PRO A 138 -7.86 -4.63 -2.09
C PRO A 138 -8.50 -3.61 -3.02
N GLY A 139 -8.37 -2.33 -2.70
CA GLY A 139 -8.85 -1.22 -3.56
C GLY A 139 -8.19 -1.20 -4.93
N HIS A 140 -6.89 -1.52 -5.00
CA HIS A 140 -6.13 -1.52 -6.24
C HIS A 140 -6.20 -2.83 -7.04
N ILE A 141 -6.52 -3.98 -6.42
CA ILE A 141 -6.65 -5.27 -7.12
C ILE A 141 -7.69 -5.20 -8.24
N ARG A 142 -8.82 -4.54 -8.03
CA ARG A 142 -9.84 -4.36 -9.07
C ARG A 142 -9.29 -3.66 -10.32
N PHE A 143 -8.35 -2.73 -10.17
CA PHE A 143 -7.70 -2.09 -11.33
C PHE A 143 -6.76 -3.05 -12.07
N ILE A 144 -6.16 -4.01 -11.37
CA ILE A 144 -5.37 -5.09 -11.98
C ILE A 144 -6.31 -6.04 -12.73
N GLU A 145 -7.43 -6.42 -12.14
CA GLU A 145 -8.46 -7.26 -12.76
C GLU A 145 -9.02 -6.64 -14.06
N ASP A 146 -9.29 -5.32 -14.05
CA ASP A 146 -9.73 -4.59 -15.25
C ASP A 146 -8.68 -4.67 -16.38
N LYS A 147 -7.39 -4.59 -16.04
CA LYS A 147 -6.30 -4.72 -17.02
C LYS A 147 -6.16 -6.13 -17.55
N ARG A 148 -6.25 -7.14 -16.67
CA ARG A 148 -6.27 -8.55 -17.08
C ARG A 148 -7.40 -8.82 -18.08
N LYS A 149 -8.61 -8.35 -17.75
CA LYS A 149 -9.78 -8.46 -18.65
C LYS A 149 -9.54 -7.76 -19.98
N ALA A 150 -8.97 -6.56 -19.99
CA ALA A 150 -8.66 -5.82 -21.23
C ALA A 150 -7.56 -6.49 -22.07
N LEU A 151 -6.67 -7.28 -21.45
CA LEU A 151 -5.64 -8.09 -22.09
C LEU A 151 -6.13 -9.49 -22.52
N GLY A 152 -7.34 -9.90 -22.13
CA GLY A 152 -7.90 -11.20 -22.42
C GLY A 152 -7.29 -12.37 -21.62
N ILE A 153 -6.82 -12.12 -20.39
CA ILE A 153 -6.16 -13.09 -19.51
C ILE A 153 -6.80 -13.16 -18.12
#